data_fe25c1cbd4931d81903b0241b4da57fb
#
_entry.id   fe25c1cbd4931d81903b0241b4da57fb
#
_cell.length_a   1.000
_cell.length_b   1.000
_cell.length_c   1.000
_cell.angle_alpha   90.00
_cell.angle_beta   90.00
_cell.angle_gamma   90.00
#
_symmetry.space_group_name_H-M   'P 1'
#
loop_
_entity.id
_entity.type
_entity.pdbx_description
1 polymer ?
#
loop_
_entity_poly.entity_id
_entity_poly.type
_entity_poly.pdbx_seq_one_letter_code
_entity_poly.pdbx_strand_id
1 'polypeptide(L)'
;MEEIEVYRVLMDERWELEDLYDFPYTYSQIHSFIYCFDFNLDENKEKRIDSSLINYPWQGGYSYTNIYRVLQGLIPKEDTPKIAEIKYASPGWIDLFMNPDVALQVAKSVGILVGAGVAAVEGYKRIDKARLEMARNRKKQQMEFAEFSANEVKYLNQMSEELAKSLGFESLQKLNARTKNPEVTLKLLLAHHRRMNKLTEYIALGKASLPEKIEKKLTNKFSRR
;
A
#
# COMPACT_ATOMS: atom_id res chain seq x y z
N MET A 1 24.91 25.25 0.01
CA MET A 1 23.52 24.74 0.02
C MET A 1 23.54 23.46 -0.77
N GLU A 2 22.94 22.42 -0.27
CA GLU A 2 22.82 21.11 -0.95
C GLU A 2 21.40 20.98 -1.51
N GLU A 3 21.27 20.54 -2.76
CA GLU A 3 19.98 20.23 -3.37
C GLU A 3 19.53 18.86 -2.86
N ILE A 4 18.31 18.80 -2.35
CA ILE A 4 17.67 17.56 -1.87
C ILE A 4 16.37 17.35 -2.60
N GLU A 5 16.03 16.10 -2.85
CA GLU A 5 14.75 15.69 -3.39
C GLU A 5 13.76 15.42 -2.26
N VAL A 6 12.56 15.94 -2.41
CA VAL A 6 11.45 15.71 -1.49
C VAL A 6 10.19 15.39 -2.29
N TYR A 7 9.36 14.50 -1.75
CA TYR A 7 8.02 14.33 -2.25
C TYR A 7 7.07 15.25 -1.50
N ARG A 8 6.36 16.12 -2.23
CA ARG A 8 5.45 17.09 -1.66
C ARG A 8 4.00 16.63 -1.76
N VAL A 9 3.38 16.41 -0.61
CA VAL A 9 1.93 16.28 -0.48
C VAL A 9 1.35 17.67 -0.31
N LEU A 10 0.47 18.10 -1.20
CA LEU A 10 -0.24 19.37 -1.04
C LEU A 10 -1.39 19.18 -0.06
N MET A 11 -1.58 20.18 0.80
CA MET A 11 -2.66 20.23 1.79
C MET A 11 -3.55 21.42 1.47
N ASP A 12 -4.85 21.21 1.54
CA ASP A 12 -5.86 22.27 1.47
C ASP A 12 -6.98 21.98 2.47
N GLU A 13 -7.97 22.85 2.52
CA GLU A 13 -9.07 22.73 3.47
C GLU A 13 -8.58 22.63 4.94
N ARG A 14 -9.52 22.40 5.85
CA ARG A 14 -9.22 22.28 7.27
C ARG A 14 -8.78 20.87 7.65
N TRP A 15 -7.62 20.76 8.27
CA TRP A 15 -7.09 19.52 8.85
C TRP A 15 -7.31 19.52 10.37
N GLU A 16 -7.85 18.41 10.87
CA GLU A 16 -7.95 18.14 12.30
C GLU A 16 -6.66 17.43 12.78
N LEU A 17 -6.43 17.35 14.10
CA LEU A 17 -5.27 16.61 14.64
C LEU A 17 -5.31 15.11 14.25
N GLU A 18 -6.51 14.54 14.13
CA GLU A 18 -6.72 13.17 13.67
C GLU A 18 -6.24 12.99 12.22
N ASP A 19 -6.47 13.96 11.34
CA ASP A 19 -5.97 13.92 9.96
C ASP A 19 -4.44 13.88 9.91
N LEU A 20 -3.78 14.67 10.76
CA LEU A 20 -2.31 14.71 10.86
C LEU A 20 -1.71 13.41 11.42
N TYR A 21 -2.49 12.60 12.11
CA TYR A 21 -2.10 11.26 12.55
C TYR A 21 -2.44 10.21 11.48
N ASP A 22 -3.69 10.18 11.02
CA ASP A 22 -4.22 9.12 10.16
C ASP A 22 -3.65 9.15 8.75
N PHE A 23 -3.49 10.33 8.15
CA PHE A 23 -2.95 10.46 6.80
C PHE A 23 -1.49 9.98 6.71
N PRO A 24 -0.53 10.48 7.50
CA PRO A 24 0.86 10.02 7.43
C PRO A 24 0.99 8.53 7.79
N TYR A 25 0.21 8.06 8.76
CA TYR A 25 0.21 6.66 9.15
C TYR A 25 -0.29 5.75 8.02
N THR A 26 -1.41 6.10 7.39
CA THR A 26 -1.97 5.38 6.24
C THR A 26 -1.01 5.42 5.05
N TYR A 27 -0.43 6.59 4.76
CA TYR A 27 0.57 6.76 3.71
C TYR A 27 1.78 5.85 3.92
N SER A 28 2.33 5.82 5.14
CA SER A 28 3.45 4.95 5.50
C SER A 28 3.14 3.46 5.31
N GLN A 29 1.91 3.03 5.59
CA GLN A 29 1.47 1.64 5.35
C GLN A 29 1.40 1.34 3.84
N ILE A 30 0.84 2.24 3.05
CA ILE A 30 0.75 2.10 1.59
C ILE A 30 2.15 2.07 0.98
N HIS A 31 3.02 3.00 1.37
CA HIS A 31 4.41 3.04 0.95
C HIS A 31 5.13 1.71 1.23
N SER A 32 5.00 1.19 2.46
CA SER A 32 5.65 -0.06 2.83
C SER A 32 5.16 -1.26 2.01
N PHE A 33 3.89 -1.28 1.66
CA PHE A 33 3.34 -2.34 0.82
C PHE A 33 3.91 -2.27 -0.61
N ILE A 34 3.86 -1.11 -1.24
CA ILE A 34 4.39 -0.90 -2.59
C ILE A 34 5.89 -1.19 -2.62
N TYR A 35 6.67 -0.67 -1.66
CA TYR A 35 8.09 -0.94 -1.54
C TYR A 35 8.40 -2.44 -1.49
N CYS A 36 7.68 -3.20 -0.68
CA CYS A 36 7.95 -4.62 -0.50
C CYS A 36 7.42 -5.52 -1.63
N PHE A 37 6.35 -5.14 -2.32
CA PHE A 37 5.66 -6.06 -3.23
C PHE A 37 5.61 -5.63 -4.70
N ASP A 38 5.75 -4.35 -4.99
CA ASP A 38 5.64 -3.82 -6.35
C ASP A 38 6.92 -3.15 -6.86
N PHE A 39 7.80 -2.73 -5.95
CA PHE A 39 9.03 -2.02 -6.31
C PHE A 39 10.19 -2.97 -6.63
N ASN A 40 11.02 -2.62 -7.64
CA ASN A 40 12.21 -3.38 -7.98
C ASN A 40 13.37 -3.03 -7.05
N LEU A 41 13.73 -3.97 -6.19
CA LEU A 41 14.79 -3.83 -5.20
C LEU A 41 16.05 -4.60 -5.63
N ASP A 42 17.18 -4.27 -5.00
CA ASP A 42 18.37 -5.10 -5.10
C ASP A 42 18.14 -6.48 -4.43
N GLU A 43 18.93 -7.47 -4.87
CA GLU A 43 18.80 -8.86 -4.44
C GLU A 43 18.89 -9.05 -2.91
N ASN A 44 19.70 -8.25 -2.22
CA ASN A 44 19.86 -8.35 -0.76
C ASN A 44 18.59 -7.86 -0.03
N LYS A 45 17.99 -6.76 -0.48
CA LYS A 45 16.74 -6.25 0.06
C LYS A 45 15.60 -7.22 -0.21
N GLU A 46 15.53 -7.82 -1.41
CA GLU A 46 14.53 -8.83 -1.74
C GLU A 46 14.65 -10.07 -0.85
N LYS A 47 15.86 -10.65 -0.70
CA LYS A 47 16.11 -11.80 0.19
C LYS A 47 15.71 -11.52 1.65
N ARG A 48 15.98 -10.29 2.13
CA ARG A 48 15.58 -9.88 3.48
C ARG A 48 14.06 -9.84 3.64
N ILE A 49 13.34 -9.30 2.65
CA ILE A 49 11.87 -9.28 2.66
C ILE A 49 11.32 -10.70 2.63
N ASP A 50 11.80 -11.54 1.72
CA ASP A 50 11.35 -12.92 1.56
C ASP A 50 11.56 -13.75 2.83
N SER A 51 12.75 -13.66 3.44
CA SER A 51 13.06 -14.35 4.70
C SER A 51 12.13 -13.89 5.83
N SER A 52 11.84 -12.60 5.91
CA SER A 52 10.98 -12.06 6.96
C SER A 52 9.52 -12.47 6.78
N LEU A 53 9.02 -12.52 5.55
CA LEU A 53 7.65 -12.97 5.28
C LEU A 53 7.47 -14.48 5.53
N ILE A 54 8.53 -15.28 5.35
CA ILE A 54 8.54 -16.70 5.73
C ILE A 54 8.50 -16.84 7.26
N ASN A 55 9.30 -16.05 7.98
CA ASN A 55 9.38 -16.11 9.45
C ASN A 55 8.14 -15.52 10.15
N TYR A 56 7.45 -14.58 9.50
CA TYR A 56 6.23 -13.93 10.01
C TYR A 56 5.05 -14.15 9.06
N PRO A 57 4.58 -15.41 8.89
CA PRO A 57 3.52 -15.71 7.93
C PRO A 57 2.22 -15.03 8.34
N TRP A 58 1.71 -14.20 7.44
CA TRP A 58 0.42 -13.56 7.61
C TRP A 58 -0.69 -14.35 6.90
N GLN A 59 -1.70 -14.75 7.63
CA GLN A 59 -2.80 -15.59 7.14
C GLN A 59 -4.16 -14.86 7.07
N GLY A 60 -4.16 -13.54 7.16
CA GLY A 60 -5.38 -12.74 7.15
C GLY A 60 -5.71 -12.12 8.50
N GLY A 61 -6.95 -11.60 8.64
CA GLY A 61 -7.37 -10.81 9.79
C GLY A 61 -7.32 -11.49 11.16
N TYR A 62 -7.18 -12.81 11.21
CA TYR A 62 -6.97 -13.59 12.44
C TYR A 62 -5.49 -13.86 12.75
N SER A 63 -4.58 -13.36 11.92
CA SER A 63 -3.15 -13.48 12.19
C SER A 63 -2.76 -12.57 13.35
N TYR A 64 -1.98 -13.10 14.31
CA TYR A 64 -1.37 -12.29 15.37
C TYR A 64 -0.33 -11.30 14.81
N THR A 65 0.13 -11.53 13.57
CA THR A 65 1.11 -10.68 12.89
C THR A 65 0.41 -9.49 12.22
N ASN A 66 0.77 -8.27 12.62
CA ASN A 66 0.38 -7.08 11.89
C ASN A 66 1.29 -6.93 10.66
N ILE A 67 0.76 -7.30 9.48
CA ILE A 67 1.54 -7.29 8.22
C ILE A 67 2.19 -5.93 7.94
N TYR A 68 1.48 -4.84 8.13
CA TYR A 68 2.04 -3.51 7.85
C TYR A 68 3.20 -3.15 8.76
N ARG A 69 3.14 -3.57 10.03
CA ARG A 69 4.25 -3.36 10.97
C ARG A 69 5.49 -4.17 10.58
N VAL A 70 5.29 -5.38 10.07
CA VAL A 70 6.38 -6.19 9.50
C VAL A 70 6.97 -5.49 8.28
N LEU A 71 6.13 -5.10 7.31
CA LEU A 71 6.59 -4.43 6.09
C LEU A 71 7.35 -3.14 6.39
N GLN A 72 6.83 -2.30 7.29
CA GLN A 72 7.51 -1.06 7.71
C GLN A 72 8.88 -1.34 8.34
N GLY A 73 9.02 -2.41 9.13
CA GLY A 73 10.30 -2.83 9.73
C GLY A 73 11.32 -3.38 8.71
N LEU A 74 10.88 -3.70 7.48
CA LEU A 74 11.74 -4.21 6.42
C LEU A 74 12.37 -3.11 5.56
N ILE A 75 11.79 -1.89 5.59
CA ILE A 75 12.30 -0.76 4.82
C ILE A 75 13.58 -0.25 5.48
N PRO A 76 14.68 -0.07 4.72
CA PRO A 76 15.88 0.58 5.23
C PRO A 76 15.59 2.00 5.74
N LYS A 77 16.38 2.46 6.70
CA LYS A 77 16.18 3.79 7.31
C LYS A 77 16.25 4.95 6.30
N GLU A 78 17.06 4.80 5.27
CA GLU A 78 17.20 5.76 4.16
C GLU A 78 15.92 5.86 3.32
N ASP A 79 15.23 4.75 3.09
CA ASP A 79 14.02 4.66 2.26
C ASP A 79 12.71 4.84 3.06
N THR A 80 12.82 4.86 4.41
CA THR A 80 11.65 5.08 5.28
C THR A 80 11.13 6.51 5.14
N PRO A 81 9.83 6.73 4.91
CA PRO A 81 9.27 8.07 4.84
C PRO A 81 9.54 8.88 6.11
N LYS A 82 10.08 10.08 5.97
CA LYS A 82 10.36 11.03 7.05
C LYS A 82 9.80 12.39 6.67
N ILE A 83 9.23 13.08 7.61
CA ILE A 83 8.78 14.45 7.40
C ILE A 83 10.00 15.37 7.36
N ALA A 84 10.17 16.09 6.25
CA ALA A 84 11.17 17.12 6.09
C ALA A 84 10.66 18.48 6.60
N GLU A 85 9.42 18.80 6.27
CA GLU A 85 8.74 20.03 6.65
C GLU A 85 7.24 19.86 6.61
N ILE A 86 6.53 20.55 7.47
CA ILE A 86 5.09 20.76 7.38
C ILE A 86 4.83 22.25 7.37
N LYS A 87 4.08 22.72 6.37
CA LYS A 87 3.50 24.08 6.36
C LYS A 87 1.99 23.97 6.39
N TYR A 88 1.40 24.30 7.53
CA TYR A 88 -0.04 24.38 7.66
C TYR A 88 -0.53 25.73 7.18
N ALA A 89 -1.17 25.72 6.03
CA ALA A 89 -1.78 26.88 5.34
C ALA A 89 -2.83 26.37 4.34
N SER A 90 -3.54 27.24 3.67
CA SER A 90 -4.37 26.93 2.52
C SER A 90 -3.90 27.83 1.34
N PRO A 91 -3.12 27.29 0.39
CA PRO A 91 -2.56 25.95 0.33
C PRO A 91 -1.37 25.74 1.28
N GLY A 92 -1.29 24.55 1.85
CA GLY A 92 -0.18 24.05 2.67
C GLY A 92 0.50 22.85 2.05
N TRP A 93 1.46 22.24 2.77
CA TRP A 93 2.13 21.02 2.30
C TRP A 93 2.82 20.24 3.42
N ILE A 94 3.05 18.95 3.11
CA ILE A 94 3.97 18.08 3.85
C ILE A 94 5.06 17.66 2.87
N ASP A 95 6.29 18.02 3.15
CA ASP A 95 7.47 17.54 2.40
C ASP A 95 8.00 16.27 3.07
N LEU A 96 8.18 15.23 2.29
CA LEU A 96 8.63 13.92 2.74
C LEU A 96 9.99 13.57 2.12
N PHE A 97 10.94 13.17 2.95
CA PHE A 97 12.12 12.42 2.52
C PHE A 97 11.75 10.95 2.43
N MET A 98 11.91 10.36 1.27
CA MET A 98 11.62 8.95 1.03
C MET A 98 12.19 8.54 -0.34
N ASN A 99 12.04 7.26 -0.69
CA ASN A 99 12.36 6.81 -2.04
C ASN A 99 11.41 7.49 -3.05
N PRO A 100 11.95 8.28 -4.02
CA PRO A 100 11.13 9.05 -4.96
C PRO A 100 10.25 8.19 -5.85
N ASP A 101 10.77 7.07 -6.35
CA ASP A 101 10.04 6.20 -7.29
C ASP A 101 8.86 5.53 -6.60
N VAL A 102 9.04 5.10 -5.33
CA VAL A 102 7.93 4.56 -4.53
C VAL A 102 6.88 5.63 -4.25
N ALA A 103 7.30 6.88 -3.98
CA ALA A 103 6.36 8.00 -3.80
C ALA A 103 5.50 8.24 -5.04
N LEU A 104 6.13 8.25 -6.24
CA LEU A 104 5.43 8.42 -7.51
C LEU A 104 4.49 7.24 -7.79
N GLN A 105 4.89 6.00 -7.44
CA GLN A 105 4.02 4.84 -7.59
C GLN A 105 2.81 4.91 -6.65
N VAL A 106 2.98 5.40 -5.41
CA VAL A 106 1.85 5.69 -4.50
C VAL A 106 0.88 6.69 -5.15
N ALA A 107 1.41 7.82 -5.66
CA ALA A 107 0.59 8.86 -6.30
C ALA A 107 -0.18 8.30 -7.51
N LYS A 108 0.48 7.55 -8.39
CA LYS A 108 -0.13 6.89 -9.55
C LYS A 108 -1.24 5.94 -9.14
N SER A 109 -1.00 5.07 -8.16
CA SER A 109 -1.99 4.10 -7.67
C SER A 109 -3.21 4.78 -7.06
N VAL A 110 -3.01 5.86 -6.29
CA VAL A 110 -4.10 6.69 -5.75
C VAL A 110 -4.87 7.36 -6.89
N GLY A 111 -4.17 7.92 -7.88
CA GLY A 111 -4.79 8.55 -9.05
C GLY A 111 -5.69 7.58 -9.82
N ILE A 112 -5.26 6.33 -10.01
CA ILE A 112 -6.06 5.28 -10.65
C ILE A 112 -7.35 5.02 -9.87
N LEU A 113 -7.26 4.87 -8.54
CA LEU A 113 -8.45 4.61 -7.70
C LEU A 113 -9.41 5.80 -7.67
N VAL A 114 -8.90 7.02 -7.59
CA VAL A 114 -9.73 8.25 -7.67
C VAL A 114 -10.42 8.32 -9.02
N GLY A 115 -9.70 8.06 -10.12
CA GLY A 115 -10.26 8.07 -11.48
C GLY A 115 -11.31 6.98 -11.69
N ALA A 116 -11.15 5.80 -11.08
CA ALA A 116 -12.13 4.72 -11.13
C ALA A 116 -13.37 4.97 -10.25
N GLY A 117 -13.24 5.76 -9.18
CA GLY A 117 -14.35 6.18 -8.33
C GLY A 117 -15.23 5.03 -7.83
N VAL A 118 -16.54 5.10 -8.10
CA VAL A 118 -17.52 4.10 -7.66
C VAL A 118 -17.20 2.70 -8.18
N ALA A 119 -16.67 2.57 -9.40
CA ALA A 119 -16.35 1.26 -9.99
C ALA A 119 -15.28 0.49 -9.20
N ALA A 120 -14.29 1.18 -8.63
CA ALA A 120 -13.28 0.57 -7.77
C ALA A 120 -13.90 0.02 -6.48
N VAL A 121 -14.82 0.76 -5.87
CA VAL A 121 -15.53 0.35 -4.65
C VAL A 121 -16.43 -0.84 -4.91
N GLU A 122 -17.17 -0.85 -6.01
CA GLU A 122 -18.04 -1.97 -6.39
C GLU A 122 -17.24 -3.22 -6.73
N GLY A 123 -16.14 -3.09 -7.49
CA GLY A 123 -15.20 -4.17 -7.77
C GLY A 123 -14.66 -4.81 -6.50
N TYR A 124 -14.19 -3.98 -5.55
CA TYR A 124 -13.74 -4.45 -4.24
C TYR A 124 -14.84 -5.23 -3.49
N LYS A 125 -16.05 -4.66 -3.37
CA LYS A 125 -17.17 -5.30 -2.66
C LYS A 125 -17.55 -6.66 -3.28
N ARG A 126 -17.58 -6.72 -4.61
CA ARG A 126 -17.85 -7.96 -5.34
C ARG A 126 -16.80 -9.03 -5.06
N ILE A 127 -15.51 -8.69 -5.12
CA ILE A 127 -14.41 -9.60 -4.86
C ILE A 127 -14.41 -10.08 -3.42
N ASP A 128 -14.58 -9.18 -2.45
CA ASP A 128 -14.60 -9.56 -1.02
C ASP A 128 -15.80 -10.47 -0.69
N LYS A 129 -16.99 -10.18 -1.27
CA LYS A 129 -18.17 -11.04 -1.14
C LYS A 129 -17.92 -12.44 -1.72
N ALA A 130 -17.37 -12.52 -2.93
CA ALA A 130 -17.07 -13.80 -3.58
C ALA A 130 -16.06 -14.64 -2.77
N ARG A 131 -15.01 -14.00 -2.23
CA ARG A 131 -14.06 -14.63 -1.31
C ARG A 131 -14.74 -15.17 -0.05
N LEU A 132 -15.61 -14.37 0.58
CA LEU A 132 -16.35 -14.78 1.78
C LEU A 132 -17.30 -15.94 1.51
N GLU A 133 -17.99 -15.94 0.37
CA GLU A 133 -18.86 -17.05 -0.05
C GLU A 133 -18.06 -18.33 -0.26
N MET A 134 -16.91 -18.26 -0.92
CA MET A 134 -16.02 -19.40 -1.10
C MET A 134 -15.55 -19.95 0.27
N ALA A 135 -15.11 -19.09 1.19
CA ALA A 135 -14.69 -19.52 2.52
C ALA A 135 -15.86 -20.18 3.30
N ARG A 136 -17.09 -19.64 3.22
CA ARG A 136 -18.27 -20.24 3.83
C ARG A 136 -18.60 -21.62 3.24
N ASN A 137 -18.50 -21.78 1.91
CA ASN A 137 -18.76 -23.05 1.26
C ASN A 137 -17.72 -24.11 1.65
N ARG A 138 -16.44 -23.75 1.70
CA ARG A 138 -15.38 -24.65 2.19
C ARG A 138 -15.65 -25.08 3.65
N LYS A 139 -16.06 -24.14 4.51
CA LYS A 139 -16.44 -24.45 5.88
C LYS A 139 -17.60 -25.45 5.96
N LYS A 140 -18.67 -25.21 5.22
CA LYS A 140 -19.83 -26.13 5.15
C LYS A 140 -19.43 -27.54 4.68
N GLN A 141 -18.45 -27.64 3.79
CA GLN A 141 -17.93 -28.92 3.27
C GLN A 141 -16.84 -29.54 4.14
N GLN A 142 -16.52 -28.93 5.29
CA GLN A 142 -15.42 -29.35 6.19
C GLN A 142 -14.03 -29.35 5.51
N MET A 143 -13.84 -28.49 4.52
CA MET A 143 -12.62 -28.37 3.73
C MET A 143 -11.77 -27.14 4.13
N GLU A 144 -11.96 -26.59 5.31
CA GLU A 144 -11.28 -25.34 5.74
C GLU A 144 -9.76 -25.46 5.70
N PHE A 145 -9.22 -26.63 6.03
CA PHE A 145 -7.78 -26.90 6.07
C PHE A 145 -7.29 -27.75 4.87
N ALA A 146 -8.19 -28.10 3.95
CA ALA A 146 -7.81 -28.84 2.76
C ALA A 146 -7.13 -27.93 1.74
N GLU A 147 -6.29 -28.50 0.89
CA GLU A 147 -5.70 -27.76 -0.23
C GLU A 147 -6.79 -27.22 -1.18
N PHE A 148 -6.48 -26.12 -1.84
CA PHE A 148 -7.39 -25.56 -2.87
C PHE A 148 -7.36 -26.42 -4.12
N SER A 149 -8.52 -26.71 -4.68
CA SER A 149 -8.62 -27.33 -6.00
C SER A 149 -8.07 -26.38 -7.09
N ALA A 150 -7.69 -26.94 -8.24
CA ALA A 150 -7.17 -26.15 -9.37
C ALA A 150 -8.16 -25.04 -9.82
N ASN A 151 -9.47 -25.29 -9.76
CA ASN A 151 -10.49 -24.29 -10.08
C ASN A 151 -10.56 -23.18 -9.06
N GLU A 152 -10.45 -23.49 -7.76
CA GLU A 152 -10.41 -22.49 -6.68
C GLU A 152 -9.15 -21.63 -6.80
N VAL A 153 -7.99 -22.23 -7.05
CA VAL A 153 -6.73 -21.50 -7.28
C VAL A 153 -6.87 -20.55 -8.47
N LYS A 154 -7.41 -21.05 -9.58
CA LYS A 154 -7.65 -20.21 -10.77
C LYS A 154 -8.57 -19.04 -10.46
N TYR A 155 -9.65 -19.26 -9.72
CA TYR A 155 -10.61 -18.22 -9.36
C TYR A 155 -10.00 -17.18 -8.41
N LEU A 156 -9.23 -17.62 -7.39
CA LEU A 156 -8.50 -16.72 -6.50
C LEU A 156 -7.50 -15.85 -7.24
N ASN A 157 -6.77 -16.43 -8.20
CA ASN A 157 -5.81 -15.68 -9.01
C ASN A 157 -6.51 -14.66 -9.91
N GLN A 158 -7.64 -14.99 -10.53
CA GLN A 158 -8.42 -14.04 -11.35
C GLN A 158 -8.89 -12.84 -10.51
N MET A 159 -9.43 -13.08 -9.31
CA MET A 159 -9.81 -12.00 -8.39
C MET A 159 -8.62 -11.15 -7.98
N SER A 160 -7.47 -11.77 -7.73
CA SER A 160 -6.23 -11.07 -7.36
C SER A 160 -5.71 -10.20 -8.50
N GLU A 161 -5.73 -10.70 -9.74
CA GLU A 161 -5.33 -9.94 -10.93
C GLU A 161 -6.24 -8.73 -11.17
N GLU A 162 -7.55 -8.91 -11.07
CA GLU A 162 -8.50 -7.81 -11.20
C GLU A 162 -8.25 -6.72 -10.15
N LEU A 163 -8.07 -7.13 -8.89
CA LEU A 163 -7.84 -6.20 -7.79
C LEU A 163 -6.48 -5.51 -7.90
N ALA A 164 -5.42 -6.24 -8.25
CA ALA A 164 -4.09 -5.67 -8.45
C ALA A 164 -4.08 -4.63 -9.57
N LYS A 165 -4.75 -4.93 -10.69
CA LYS A 165 -4.89 -3.98 -11.80
C LYS A 165 -5.62 -2.71 -11.37
N SER A 166 -6.68 -2.83 -10.55
CA SER A 166 -7.40 -1.67 -10.00
C SER A 166 -6.55 -0.85 -9.03
N LEU A 167 -5.52 -1.44 -8.42
CA LEU A 167 -4.55 -0.80 -7.53
C LEU A 167 -3.33 -0.25 -8.26
N GLY A 168 -3.24 -0.42 -9.59
CA GLY A 168 -2.13 0.08 -10.40
C GLY A 168 -0.87 -0.78 -10.36
N PHE A 169 -0.94 -2.04 -9.89
CA PHE A 169 0.19 -2.97 -9.96
C PHE A 169 0.38 -3.48 -11.39
N GLU A 170 1.64 -3.54 -11.82
CA GLU A 170 1.99 -4.04 -13.16
C GLU A 170 1.87 -5.55 -13.24
N SER A 171 2.20 -6.28 -12.16
CA SER A 171 2.06 -7.73 -12.10
C SER A 171 1.90 -8.25 -10.67
N LEU A 172 1.32 -9.45 -10.55
CA LEU A 172 1.23 -10.18 -9.29
C LEU A 172 2.42 -11.11 -9.03
N GLN A 173 3.37 -11.17 -9.95
CA GLN A 173 4.41 -12.20 -9.90
C GLN A 173 5.20 -12.19 -8.60
N LYS A 174 5.64 -11.02 -8.14
CA LYS A 174 6.38 -10.89 -6.87
C LYS A 174 5.52 -11.26 -5.67
N LEU A 175 4.28 -10.75 -5.63
CA LEU A 175 3.38 -11.02 -4.52
C LEU A 175 3.04 -12.51 -4.42
N ASN A 176 2.74 -13.16 -5.54
CA ASN A 176 2.49 -14.59 -5.60
C ASN A 176 3.72 -15.42 -5.21
N ALA A 177 4.91 -15.05 -5.68
CA ALA A 177 6.15 -15.73 -5.35
C ALA A 177 6.45 -15.67 -3.83
N ARG A 178 6.11 -14.55 -3.18
CA ARG A 178 6.35 -14.35 -1.74
C ARG A 178 5.29 -15.01 -0.86
N THR A 179 4.04 -14.96 -1.24
CA THR A 179 2.95 -15.54 -0.45
C THR A 179 2.83 -17.04 -0.62
N LYS A 180 3.13 -17.56 -1.82
CA LYS A 180 2.96 -18.97 -2.23
C LYS A 180 1.57 -19.53 -1.95
N ASN A 181 0.60 -18.67 -1.68
CA ASN A 181 -0.77 -19.02 -1.36
C ASN A 181 -1.73 -17.99 -1.97
N PRO A 182 -2.58 -18.40 -2.93
CA PRO A 182 -3.45 -17.49 -3.67
C PRO A 182 -4.50 -16.80 -2.78
N GLU A 183 -4.96 -17.45 -1.71
CA GLU A 183 -5.88 -16.82 -0.77
C GLU A 183 -5.20 -15.72 0.06
N VAL A 184 -3.95 -15.96 0.48
CA VAL A 184 -3.14 -14.96 1.20
C VAL A 184 -2.86 -13.78 0.29
N THR A 185 -2.50 -14.02 -0.99
CA THR A 185 -2.33 -12.96 -1.99
C THR A 185 -3.57 -12.08 -2.08
N LEU A 186 -4.74 -12.69 -2.27
CA LEU A 186 -6.00 -11.94 -2.37
C LEU A 186 -6.31 -11.15 -1.09
N LYS A 187 -6.11 -11.75 0.10
CA LYS A 187 -6.33 -11.08 1.38
C LYS A 187 -5.40 -9.87 1.59
N LEU A 188 -4.14 -9.97 1.13
CA LEU A 188 -3.18 -8.86 1.18
C LEU A 188 -3.63 -7.71 0.28
N LEU A 189 -4.05 -8.00 -0.95
CA LEU A 189 -4.55 -6.98 -1.87
C LEU A 189 -5.83 -6.32 -1.35
N LEU A 190 -6.76 -7.09 -0.77
CA LEU A 190 -7.95 -6.54 -0.12
C LEU A 190 -7.61 -5.63 1.07
N ALA A 191 -6.60 -6.01 1.86
CA ALA A 191 -6.13 -5.17 2.96
C ALA A 191 -5.49 -3.88 2.45
N HIS A 192 -4.68 -3.97 1.39
CA HIS A 192 -4.07 -2.81 0.75
C HIS A 192 -5.10 -1.87 0.13
N HIS A 193 -6.09 -2.41 -0.58
CA HIS A 193 -7.19 -1.61 -1.14
C HIS A 193 -7.92 -0.79 -0.06
N ARG A 194 -8.19 -1.37 1.11
CA ARG A 194 -8.80 -0.62 2.23
C ARG A 194 -7.93 0.55 2.71
N ARG A 195 -6.59 0.41 2.69
CA ARG A 195 -5.67 1.50 3.03
C ARG A 195 -5.65 2.57 1.94
N MET A 196 -5.60 2.14 0.69
CA MET A 196 -5.68 3.04 -0.46
C MET A 196 -6.97 3.86 -0.44
N ASN A 197 -8.13 3.23 -0.18
CA ASN A 197 -9.40 3.95 -0.06
C ASN A 197 -9.38 5.03 1.02
N LYS A 198 -8.80 4.75 2.21
CA LYS A 198 -8.63 5.79 3.23
C LYS A 198 -7.86 6.99 2.70
N LEU A 199 -6.82 6.77 1.91
CA LEU A 199 -6.03 7.85 1.33
C LEU A 199 -6.81 8.60 0.24
N THR A 200 -7.59 7.89 -0.59
CA THR A 200 -8.44 8.52 -1.62
C THR A 200 -9.55 9.39 -1.04
N GLU A 201 -10.02 9.13 0.18
CA GLU A 201 -11.00 9.97 0.88
C GLU A 201 -10.47 11.39 1.10
N TYR A 202 -9.19 11.53 1.49
CA TYR A 202 -8.56 12.86 1.64
C TYR A 202 -8.50 13.61 0.32
N ILE A 203 -8.25 12.90 -0.78
CA ILE A 203 -8.23 13.51 -2.13
C ILE A 203 -9.64 13.92 -2.57
N ALA A 204 -10.63 13.04 -2.35
CA ALA A 204 -12.02 13.28 -2.71
C ALA A 204 -12.63 14.46 -1.93
N LEU A 205 -12.19 14.67 -0.68
CA LEU A 205 -12.59 15.79 0.16
C LEU A 205 -11.81 17.09 -0.15
N GLY A 206 -10.88 17.08 -1.10
CA GLY A 206 -10.01 18.22 -1.40
C GLY A 206 -8.96 18.52 -0.33
N LYS A 207 -8.87 17.71 0.74
CA LYS A 207 -7.92 17.92 1.84
C LYS A 207 -6.47 17.69 1.44
N ALA A 208 -6.21 16.76 0.52
CA ALA A 208 -4.85 16.43 0.08
C ALA A 208 -4.79 16.27 -1.45
N SER A 209 -3.60 16.48 -2.00
CA SER A 209 -3.27 16.12 -3.37
C SER A 209 -1.88 15.47 -3.41
N LEU A 210 -1.76 14.43 -4.23
CA LEU A 210 -0.53 13.66 -4.42
C LEU A 210 -0.01 13.88 -5.85
N PRO A 211 0.80 14.93 -6.10
CA PRO A 211 1.35 15.19 -7.42
C PRO A 211 2.29 14.07 -7.89
N GLU A 212 2.25 13.72 -9.17
CA GLU A 212 3.17 12.77 -9.78
C GLU A 212 4.50 13.46 -10.16
N LYS A 213 5.11 14.17 -9.19
CA LYS A 213 6.38 14.87 -9.38
C LYS A 213 7.19 14.94 -8.08
N ILE A 214 8.50 15.02 -8.23
CA ILE A 214 9.44 15.24 -7.14
C ILE A 214 9.84 16.71 -7.12
N GLU A 215 9.85 17.31 -5.95
CA GLU A 215 10.31 18.68 -5.76
C GLU A 215 11.80 18.68 -5.36
N LYS A 216 12.53 19.68 -5.87
CA LYS A 216 13.92 19.93 -5.49
C LYS A 216 13.98 21.12 -4.54
N LYS A 217 14.63 20.92 -3.41
CA LYS A 217 14.72 21.91 -2.34
C LYS A 217 16.18 22.19 -1.97
N LEU A 218 16.53 23.46 -1.83
CA LEU A 218 17.84 23.85 -1.32
C LEU A 218 17.82 23.86 0.21
N THR A 219 18.69 23.07 0.85
CA THR A 219 18.82 23.08 2.30
C THR A 219 20.20 23.51 2.74
N ASN A 220 20.29 24.16 3.92
CA ASN A 220 21.54 24.36 4.61
C ASN A 220 21.96 23.04 5.29
N LYS A 221 23.24 22.65 5.23
CA LYS A 221 23.82 21.40 5.76
C LYS A 221 23.50 21.05 7.21
N PHE A 222 22.87 21.96 7.99
CA PHE A 222 22.59 21.80 9.44
C PHE A 222 21.29 21.08 9.78
N SER A 223 20.46 20.66 8.82
CA SER A 223 19.15 20.06 9.06
C SER A 223 19.14 18.51 9.10
N ARG A 224 20.31 17.86 9.08
CA ARG A 224 20.45 16.39 9.13
C ARG A 224 20.89 15.91 10.52
N ARG A 225 20.08 16.16 11.55
CA ARG A 225 20.24 15.46 12.83
C ARG A 225 18.97 14.69 13.19
#